data_e0f0c4e1a05206c9c8b01393c2a2ef22
#
_entry.id   e0f0c4e1a05206c9c8b01393c2a2ef22
#
_cell.length_a   1.000
_cell.length_b   1.000
_cell.length_c   1.000
_cell.angle_alpha   90.00
_cell.angle_beta   90.00
_cell.angle_gamma   90.00
#
_symmetry.space_group_name_H-M   'P 1'
#
loop_
_entity.id
_entity.type
_entity.pdbx_description
1 polymer ?
#
loop_
_entity_poly.entity_id
_entity_poly.type
_entity_poly.pdbx_seq_one_letter_code
_entity_poly.pdbx_strand_id
1 'polypeptide(L)'
;QLNHINNSLLVKPGLPGGMMGSLMTDLEDNLKSLNKWKVKNNQPELTTDQLLVKLFDEVAYVWPKVGYPCLVTPFSQYVKNLALMNVIQMEKGKERWSMIADNIWDMILGKSGQLAGPVAQELIDMAKEQGREFETNDPQSYYPDKLDEFRAEMKQNNWELGEDDEELFELAMHPEQYRAYKSGKAKADFEKDLAERKAKKNAPAASEMPKQIKVSVNGQTYEVNIAYGNDAPAATPVSAAPVAAGEGSDLLAPLEGKFYLTKDNSETPKKDGDAVQEGDVLCYIEAMKTFNAIRADKAGTITAILANSGDSVEEDDPIMKLA
;
A
#
# COMPACT_ATOMS: atom_id res chain seq x y z
N GLN A 1 -12.57 -14.65 -18.37
CA GLN A 1 -12.28 -13.22 -18.65
C GLN A 1 -11.00 -13.05 -19.50
N LEU A 2 -9.98 -13.88 -19.35
CA LEU A 2 -8.77 -13.85 -20.19
C LEU A 2 -8.99 -14.21 -21.67
N ASN A 3 -10.15 -14.75 -22.02
CA ASN A 3 -10.46 -15.17 -23.41
C ASN A 3 -10.56 -14.01 -24.40
N HIS A 4 -10.65 -12.77 -23.93
CA HIS A 4 -10.72 -11.58 -24.79
C HIS A 4 -9.37 -10.89 -25.00
N ILE A 5 -8.32 -11.32 -24.30
CA ILE A 5 -7.00 -10.73 -24.43
C ILE A 5 -6.25 -11.50 -25.52
N ASN A 6 -5.67 -10.75 -26.45
CA ASN A 6 -4.85 -11.34 -27.50
C ASN A 6 -3.67 -12.11 -26.86
N ASN A 7 -3.61 -13.42 -27.05
CA ASN A 7 -2.59 -14.30 -26.46
C ASN A 7 -1.15 -13.83 -26.72
N SER A 8 -0.89 -13.07 -27.77
CA SER A 8 0.42 -12.49 -28.05
C SER A 8 0.93 -11.51 -26.99
N LEU A 9 0.02 -10.82 -26.31
CA LEU A 9 0.35 -9.90 -25.20
C LEU A 9 0.75 -10.67 -23.93
N LEU A 10 0.12 -11.82 -23.68
CA LEU A 10 0.40 -12.66 -22.50
C LEU A 10 1.73 -13.42 -22.62
N VAL A 11 2.17 -13.70 -23.83
CA VAL A 11 3.38 -14.50 -24.08
C VAL A 11 4.65 -13.63 -24.10
N LYS A 12 4.54 -12.37 -24.48
CA LYS A 12 5.69 -11.49 -24.69
C LYS A 12 6.57 -11.26 -23.46
N PRO A 13 6.03 -10.99 -22.25
CA PRO A 13 6.84 -10.82 -21.05
C PRO A 13 7.16 -12.11 -20.29
N GLY A 14 6.62 -13.27 -20.69
CA GLY A 14 6.91 -14.55 -20.04
C GLY A 14 6.58 -14.62 -18.55
N LEU A 15 5.47 -14.01 -18.12
CA LEU A 15 5.12 -13.89 -16.70
C LEU A 15 4.81 -15.25 -16.04
N PRO A 16 5.43 -15.59 -14.90
CA PRO A 16 5.10 -16.78 -14.13
C PRO A 16 3.64 -16.80 -13.67
N GLY A 17 3.02 -17.98 -13.60
CA GLY A 17 1.61 -18.15 -13.22
C GLY A 17 1.25 -17.55 -11.86
N GLY A 18 2.12 -17.68 -10.85
CA GLY A 18 1.94 -17.07 -9.53
C GLY A 18 1.94 -15.53 -9.57
N MET A 19 2.76 -14.95 -10.43
CA MET A 19 2.78 -13.51 -10.68
C MET A 19 1.47 -13.03 -11.32
N MET A 20 0.92 -13.81 -12.26
CA MET A 20 -0.38 -13.51 -12.89
C MET A 20 -1.55 -13.55 -11.90
N GLY A 21 -1.58 -14.56 -11.02
CA GLY A 21 -2.63 -14.66 -9.98
C GLY A 21 -2.63 -13.44 -9.05
N SER A 22 -1.47 -13.06 -8.53
CA SER A 22 -1.30 -11.87 -7.70
C SER A 22 -1.67 -10.58 -8.46
N LEU A 23 -1.26 -10.49 -9.72
CA LEU A 23 -1.58 -9.33 -10.57
C LEU A 23 -3.08 -9.10 -10.70
N MET A 24 -3.83 -10.16 -11.00
CA MET A 24 -5.28 -10.05 -11.21
C MET A 24 -6.03 -9.65 -9.94
N THR A 25 -5.52 -10.05 -8.76
CA THR A 25 -6.09 -9.65 -7.48
C THR A 25 -5.90 -8.16 -7.21
N ASP A 26 -4.69 -7.66 -7.45
CA ASP A 26 -4.34 -6.26 -7.17
C ASP A 26 -4.91 -5.30 -8.25
N LEU A 27 -5.18 -5.81 -9.46
CA LEU A 27 -5.55 -4.99 -10.62
C LEU A 27 -6.90 -4.29 -10.44
N GLU A 28 -7.91 -4.98 -9.89
CA GLU A 28 -9.26 -4.44 -9.76
C GLU A 28 -9.31 -3.27 -8.77
N ASP A 29 -8.63 -3.39 -7.64
CA ASP A 29 -8.63 -2.34 -6.60
C ASP A 29 -7.81 -1.13 -7.06
N ASN A 30 -6.64 -1.36 -7.66
CA ASN A 30 -5.83 -0.28 -8.24
C ASN A 30 -6.54 0.43 -9.41
N LEU A 31 -7.30 -0.31 -10.24
CA LEU A 31 -8.09 0.31 -11.32
C LEU A 31 -9.20 1.20 -10.76
N LYS A 32 -9.91 0.77 -9.70
CA LYS A 32 -10.95 1.57 -9.06
C LYS A 32 -10.37 2.87 -8.49
N SER A 33 -9.25 2.77 -7.77
CA SER A 33 -8.56 3.93 -7.20
C SER A 33 -8.10 4.90 -8.30
N LEU A 34 -7.43 4.37 -9.33
CA LEU A 34 -6.97 5.18 -10.46
C LEU A 34 -8.14 5.86 -11.22
N ASN A 35 -9.24 5.15 -11.46
CA ASN A 35 -10.40 5.72 -12.15
C ASN A 35 -11.11 6.78 -11.29
N LYS A 36 -11.19 6.59 -9.97
CA LYS A 36 -11.66 7.62 -9.03
C LYS A 36 -10.85 8.92 -9.17
N TRP A 37 -9.51 8.80 -9.21
CA TRP A 37 -8.62 9.92 -9.44
C TRP A 37 -8.83 10.56 -10.84
N LYS A 38 -8.93 9.75 -11.89
CA LYS A 38 -9.16 10.23 -13.28
C LYS A 38 -10.46 11.02 -13.41
N VAL A 39 -11.55 10.53 -12.84
CA VAL A 39 -12.85 11.22 -12.83
C VAL A 39 -12.74 12.57 -12.08
N LYS A 40 -12.10 12.58 -10.91
CA LYS A 40 -11.84 13.81 -10.14
C LYS A 40 -11.06 14.87 -10.96
N ASN A 41 -10.16 14.40 -11.86
CA ASN A 41 -9.33 15.26 -12.70
C ASN A 41 -9.86 15.43 -14.15
N ASN A 42 -11.13 15.11 -14.39
CA ASN A 42 -11.78 15.22 -15.71
C ASN A 42 -11.06 14.42 -16.83
N GLN A 43 -10.50 13.25 -16.47
CA GLN A 43 -9.85 12.34 -17.40
C GLN A 43 -10.75 11.12 -17.68
N PRO A 44 -10.63 10.51 -18.86
CA PRO A 44 -11.40 9.30 -19.17
C PRO A 44 -10.95 8.12 -18.32
N GLU A 45 -11.91 7.33 -17.85
CA GLU A 45 -11.64 6.09 -17.14
C GLU A 45 -10.92 5.05 -18.01
N LEU A 46 -10.11 4.21 -17.40
CA LEU A 46 -9.51 3.04 -18.03
C LEU A 46 -10.37 1.80 -17.81
N THR A 47 -10.38 0.93 -18.79
CA THR A 47 -10.92 -0.43 -18.63
C THR A 47 -9.84 -1.35 -18.04
N THR A 48 -10.25 -2.49 -17.47
CA THR A 48 -9.34 -3.54 -16.99
C THR A 48 -8.38 -3.99 -18.10
N ASP A 49 -8.88 -4.18 -19.32
CA ASP A 49 -8.06 -4.62 -20.46
C ASP A 49 -7.00 -3.56 -20.83
N GLN A 50 -7.37 -2.29 -20.82
CA GLN A 50 -6.44 -1.20 -21.11
C GLN A 50 -5.32 -1.10 -20.06
N LEU A 51 -5.68 -1.20 -18.77
CA LEU A 51 -4.69 -1.18 -17.70
C LEU A 51 -3.78 -2.42 -17.80
N LEU A 52 -4.34 -3.59 -18.09
CA LEU A 52 -3.57 -4.83 -18.23
C LEU A 52 -2.57 -4.77 -19.39
N VAL A 53 -2.97 -4.23 -20.56
CA VAL A 53 -2.06 -4.04 -21.69
C VAL A 53 -0.89 -3.12 -21.33
N LYS A 54 -1.19 -1.96 -20.71
CA LYS A 54 -0.15 -1.02 -20.25
C LYS A 54 0.81 -1.68 -19.26
N LEU A 55 0.27 -2.48 -18.36
CA LEU A 55 1.06 -3.17 -17.35
C LEU A 55 1.99 -4.22 -17.95
N PHE A 56 1.54 -5.01 -18.92
CA PHE A 56 2.40 -5.97 -19.60
C PHE A 56 3.53 -5.29 -20.38
N ASP A 57 3.24 -4.20 -21.06
CA ASP A 57 4.26 -3.40 -21.74
C ASP A 57 5.27 -2.83 -20.74
N GLU A 58 4.78 -2.35 -19.59
CA GLU A 58 5.65 -1.81 -18.56
C GLU A 58 6.49 -2.89 -17.87
N VAL A 59 5.96 -4.08 -17.60
CA VAL A 59 6.76 -5.21 -17.08
C VAL A 59 7.88 -5.58 -18.07
N ALA A 60 7.58 -5.63 -19.36
CA ALA A 60 8.57 -5.89 -20.39
C ALA A 60 9.66 -4.81 -20.46
N TYR A 61 9.32 -3.57 -20.13
CA TYR A 61 10.26 -2.46 -20.05
C TYR A 61 11.09 -2.48 -18.75
N VAL A 62 10.43 -2.67 -17.60
CA VAL A 62 11.05 -2.63 -16.27
C VAL A 62 12.04 -3.76 -16.05
N TRP A 63 11.66 -4.99 -16.37
CA TRP A 63 12.44 -6.18 -16.05
C TRP A 63 13.91 -6.11 -16.50
N PRO A 64 14.23 -5.75 -17.77
CA PRO A 64 15.61 -5.57 -18.18
C PRO A 64 16.30 -4.38 -17.50
N LYS A 65 15.56 -3.31 -17.18
CA LYS A 65 16.11 -2.10 -16.58
C LYS A 65 16.58 -2.30 -15.14
N VAL A 66 15.93 -3.20 -14.41
CA VAL A 66 16.31 -3.57 -13.04
C VAL A 66 17.28 -4.76 -12.98
N GLY A 67 17.94 -5.11 -14.10
CA GLY A 67 19.01 -6.11 -14.14
C GLY A 67 18.54 -7.56 -14.23
N TYR A 68 17.36 -7.84 -14.78
CA TYR A 68 16.82 -9.19 -14.99
C TYR A 68 16.77 -10.07 -13.73
N PRO A 69 16.19 -9.60 -12.61
CA PRO A 69 16.04 -10.48 -11.45
C PRO A 69 15.26 -11.75 -11.82
N CYS A 70 15.56 -12.87 -11.16
CA CYS A 70 14.78 -14.08 -11.31
C CYS A 70 13.33 -13.85 -10.95
N LEU A 71 12.37 -14.21 -11.83
CA LEU A 71 10.94 -14.00 -11.60
C LEU A 71 10.34 -15.07 -10.68
N VAL A 72 10.97 -15.28 -9.52
CA VAL A 72 10.48 -16.07 -8.39
C VAL A 72 10.17 -15.13 -7.21
N THR A 73 9.35 -15.58 -6.27
CA THR A 73 9.07 -14.81 -5.05
C THR A 73 10.34 -14.58 -4.23
N PRO A 74 10.62 -13.34 -3.75
CA PRO A 74 9.77 -12.14 -3.82
C PRO A 74 9.97 -11.29 -5.08
N PHE A 75 11.02 -11.51 -5.89
CA PHE A 75 11.44 -10.60 -6.98
C PHE A 75 10.40 -10.45 -8.08
N SER A 76 9.63 -11.50 -8.39
CA SER A 76 8.50 -11.40 -9.32
C SER A 76 7.44 -10.39 -8.83
N GLN A 77 7.22 -10.30 -7.53
CA GLN A 77 6.32 -9.30 -6.93
C GLN A 77 6.92 -7.89 -7.05
N TYR A 78 8.23 -7.74 -6.82
CA TYR A 78 8.91 -6.45 -6.94
C TYR A 78 8.82 -5.89 -8.35
N VAL A 79 9.12 -6.70 -9.37
CA VAL A 79 9.01 -6.28 -10.78
C VAL A 79 7.57 -5.92 -11.14
N LYS A 80 6.60 -6.73 -10.73
CA LYS A 80 5.18 -6.46 -10.96
C LYS A 80 4.73 -5.17 -10.28
N ASN A 81 5.04 -5.00 -8.99
CA ASN A 81 4.62 -3.84 -8.22
C ASN A 81 5.25 -2.55 -8.77
N LEU A 82 6.52 -2.59 -9.13
CA LEU A 82 7.20 -1.46 -9.74
C LEU A 82 6.58 -1.07 -11.08
N ALA A 83 6.28 -2.06 -11.93
CA ALA A 83 5.61 -1.82 -13.21
C ALA A 83 4.20 -1.23 -13.02
N LEU A 84 3.42 -1.77 -12.09
CA LEU A 84 2.08 -1.25 -11.80
C LEU A 84 2.15 0.18 -11.25
N MET A 85 3.07 0.45 -10.33
CA MET A 85 3.28 1.78 -9.78
C MET A 85 3.67 2.77 -10.87
N ASN A 86 4.60 2.41 -11.75
CA ASN A 86 4.98 3.26 -12.89
C ASN A 86 3.77 3.59 -13.78
N VAL A 87 2.94 2.58 -14.12
CA VAL A 87 1.73 2.82 -14.94
C VAL A 87 0.79 3.78 -14.24
N ILE A 88 0.51 3.58 -12.95
CA ILE A 88 -0.37 4.45 -12.17
C ILE A 88 0.17 5.89 -12.14
N GLN A 89 1.46 6.07 -11.86
CA GLN A 89 2.08 7.40 -11.78
C GLN A 89 2.11 8.08 -13.15
N MET A 90 2.42 7.35 -14.23
CA MET A 90 2.36 7.92 -15.59
C MET A 90 0.94 8.30 -16.02
N GLU A 91 -0.08 7.53 -15.64
CA GLU A 91 -1.49 7.91 -15.88
C GLU A 91 -1.90 9.17 -15.10
N LYS A 92 -1.22 9.48 -14.01
CA LYS A 92 -1.36 10.71 -13.24
C LYS A 92 -0.48 11.87 -13.74
N GLY A 93 0.24 11.68 -14.85
CA GLY A 93 1.13 12.69 -15.44
C GLY A 93 2.47 12.86 -14.75
N LYS A 94 2.84 11.93 -13.85
CA LYS A 94 4.17 11.89 -13.23
C LYS A 94 5.16 11.09 -14.09
N GLU A 95 6.44 11.25 -13.79
CA GLU A 95 7.48 10.51 -14.49
C GLU A 95 7.56 9.04 -14.04
N ARG A 96 8.09 8.18 -14.92
CA ARG A 96 8.47 6.81 -14.58
C ARG A 96 9.53 6.85 -13.46
N TRP A 97 9.53 5.87 -12.59
CA TRP A 97 10.43 5.79 -11.44
C TRP A 97 10.17 6.82 -10.31
N SER A 98 9.13 7.64 -10.41
CA SER A 98 8.81 8.63 -9.37
C SER A 98 8.53 8.01 -8.00
N MET A 99 8.24 6.70 -7.96
CA MET A 99 8.03 5.96 -6.72
C MET A 99 8.61 4.55 -6.84
N ILE A 100 9.68 4.29 -6.11
CA ILE A 100 10.33 2.98 -5.98
C ILE A 100 10.42 2.64 -4.50
N ALA A 101 9.78 1.55 -4.08
CA ALA A 101 9.81 1.11 -2.69
C ALA A 101 11.21 0.66 -2.25
N ASP A 102 11.53 0.78 -0.95
CA ASP A 102 12.88 0.50 -0.45
C ASP A 102 13.31 -0.97 -0.66
N ASN A 103 12.40 -1.94 -0.52
CA ASN A 103 12.71 -3.34 -0.81
C ASN A 103 13.03 -3.60 -2.30
N ILE A 104 12.47 -2.80 -3.20
CA ILE A 104 12.80 -2.84 -4.63
C ILE A 104 14.17 -2.20 -4.86
N TRP A 105 14.45 -1.08 -4.18
CA TRP A 105 15.78 -0.50 -4.16
C TRP A 105 16.84 -1.48 -3.62
N ASP A 106 16.56 -2.17 -2.53
CA ASP A 106 17.47 -3.18 -1.96
C ASP A 106 17.81 -4.30 -2.96
N MET A 107 16.82 -4.73 -3.76
CA MET A 107 17.06 -5.66 -4.86
C MET A 107 17.95 -5.03 -5.95
N ILE A 108 17.63 -3.82 -6.41
CA ILE A 108 18.38 -3.12 -7.47
C ILE A 108 19.84 -2.86 -7.03
N LEU A 109 20.04 -2.49 -5.77
CA LEU A 109 21.34 -2.19 -5.19
C LEU A 109 22.20 -3.43 -4.90
N GLY A 110 21.67 -4.63 -5.03
CA GLY A 110 22.39 -5.88 -4.88
C GLY A 110 22.40 -6.47 -3.46
N LYS A 111 21.67 -5.92 -2.50
CA LYS A 111 21.57 -6.47 -1.13
C LYS A 111 21.01 -7.90 -1.10
N SER A 112 20.20 -8.27 -2.09
CA SER A 112 19.66 -9.62 -2.23
C SER A 112 20.51 -10.54 -3.12
N GLY A 113 21.73 -10.13 -3.44
CA GLY A 113 22.66 -10.83 -4.31
C GLY A 113 22.78 -10.21 -5.70
N GLN A 114 23.70 -10.77 -6.49
CA GLN A 114 24.01 -10.26 -7.80
C GLN A 114 22.87 -10.50 -8.80
N LEU A 115 22.49 -9.47 -9.53
CA LEU A 115 21.51 -9.53 -10.60
C LEU A 115 22.09 -10.22 -11.86
N ALA A 116 21.23 -10.81 -12.68
CA ALA A 116 21.64 -11.56 -13.87
C ALA A 116 22.16 -10.64 -15.01
N GLY A 117 21.77 -9.38 -15.01
CA GLY A 117 22.18 -8.39 -16.00
C GLY A 117 22.48 -7.02 -15.40
N PRO A 118 22.95 -6.08 -16.21
CA PRO A 118 23.27 -4.74 -15.74
C PRO A 118 22.00 -3.96 -15.41
N VAL A 119 22.06 -3.18 -14.33
CA VAL A 119 21.04 -2.16 -14.01
C VAL A 119 21.16 -1.00 -15.00
N ALA A 120 20.03 -0.45 -15.42
CA ALA A 120 19.98 0.69 -16.32
C ALA A 120 20.67 1.92 -15.72
N GLN A 121 21.37 2.69 -16.54
CA GLN A 121 22.14 3.85 -16.12
C GLN A 121 21.27 4.89 -15.41
N GLU A 122 20.03 5.09 -15.86
CA GLU A 122 19.07 5.99 -15.23
C GLU A 122 18.77 5.66 -13.76
N LEU A 123 18.69 4.36 -13.40
CA LEU A 123 18.51 3.92 -12.02
C LEU A 123 19.79 4.04 -11.20
N ILE A 124 20.97 3.84 -11.83
CA ILE A 124 22.27 4.06 -11.19
C ILE A 124 22.45 5.54 -10.82
N ASP A 125 22.10 6.43 -11.73
CA ASP A 125 22.22 7.87 -11.52
C ASP A 125 21.25 8.35 -10.44
N MET A 126 20.00 7.88 -10.47
CA MET A 126 19.01 8.14 -9.44
C MET A 126 19.44 7.61 -8.05
N ALA A 127 20.03 6.41 -7.99
CA ALA A 127 20.57 5.88 -6.74
C ALA A 127 21.65 6.80 -6.15
N LYS A 128 22.56 7.30 -6.98
CA LYS A 128 23.61 8.23 -6.57
C LYS A 128 23.04 9.57 -6.08
N GLU A 129 22.07 10.13 -6.79
CA GLU A 129 21.38 11.37 -6.40
C GLU A 129 20.69 11.23 -5.03
N GLN A 130 20.14 10.04 -4.74
CA GLN A 130 19.52 9.72 -3.46
C GLN A 130 20.53 9.27 -2.38
N GLY A 131 21.83 9.29 -2.66
CA GLY A 131 22.86 8.85 -1.72
C GLY A 131 22.81 7.34 -1.41
N ARG A 132 22.26 6.54 -2.32
CA ARG A 132 22.20 5.07 -2.18
C ARG A 132 23.44 4.44 -2.79
N GLU A 133 23.99 3.45 -2.10
CA GLU A 133 25.20 2.75 -2.52
C GLU A 133 24.87 1.33 -3.01
N PHE A 134 25.59 0.88 -4.06
CA PHE A 134 25.53 -0.49 -4.53
C PHE A 134 26.31 -1.41 -3.60
N GLU A 135 25.70 -2.54 -3.29
CA GLU A 135 26.24 -3.51 -2.35
C GLU A 135 26.94 -4.66 -3.09
N THR A 136 28.07 -5.08 -2.57
CA THR A 136 28.84 -6.22 -3.09
C THR A 136 29.09 -7.29 -2.04
N ASN A 137 28.60 -7.06 -0.81
CA ASN A 137 28.74 -8.01 0.29
C ASN A 137 27.89 -9.25 0.09
N ASP A 138 28.19 -10.30 0.82
CA ASP A 138 27.35 -11.48 0.88
C ASP A 138 25.97 -11.10 1.42
N PRO A 139 24.86 -11.40 0.72
CA PRO A 139 23.51 -11.13 1.17
C PRO A 139 23.21 -11.63 2.57
N GLN A 140 23.80 -12.75 2.99
CA GLN A 140 23.63 -13.31 4.33
C GLN A 140 24.12 -12.34 5.44
N SER A 141 25.08 -11.46 5.12
CA SER A 141 25.57 -10.48 6.09
C SER A 141 24.52 -9.45 6.52
N TYR A 142 23.49 -9.23 5.69
CA TYR A 142 22.34 -8.33 5.99
C TYR A 142 21.23 -9.02 6.78
N TYR A 143 21.25 -10.35 6.83
CA TYR A 143 20.24 -11.18 7.49
C TYR A 143 20.93 -12.13 8.50
N PRO A 144 21.46 -11.60 9.62
CA PRO A 144 22.11 -12.42 10.62
C PRO A 144 21.10 -13.42 11.21
N ASP A 145 21.62 -14.58 11.66
CA ASP A 145 20.83 -15.53 12.40
C ASP A 145 20.31 -14.92 13.71
N LYS A 146 19.00 -14.97 13.91
CA LYS A 146 18.31 -14.42 15.07
C LYS A 146 17.63 -15.49 15.93
N LEU A 147 17.86 -16.76 15.66
CA LEU A 147 17.19 -17.84 16.42
C LEU A 147 17.49 -17.77 17.91
N ASP A 148 18.73 -17.45 18.30
CA ASP A 148 19.09 -17.31 19.70
C ASP A 148 18.40 -16.11 20.37
N GLU A 149 18.20 -15.01 19.64
CA GLU A 149 17.44 -13.84 20.13
C GLU A 149 15.97 -14.23 20.37
N PHE A 150 15.34 -14.92 19.42
CA PHE A 150 13.97 -15.39 19.55
C PHE A 150 13.82 -16.43 20.68
N ARG A 151 14.79 -17.32 20.85
CA ARG A 151 14.83 -18.28 21.96
C ARG A 151 14.91 -17.57 23.31
N ALA A 152 15.70 -16.52 23.40
CA ALA A 152 15.79 -15.70 24.60
C ALA A 152 14.49 -14.94 24.88
N GLU A 153 13.85 -14.39 23.85
CA GLU A 153 12.54 -13.74 23.94
C GLU A 153 11.46 -14.70 24.45
N MET A 154 11.39 -15.92 23.92
CA MET A 154 10.46 -16.94 24.38
C MET A 154 10.66 -17.28 25.86
N LYS A 155 11.90 -17.45 26.26
CA LYS A 155 12.25 -17.70 27.67
C LYS A 155 11.84 -16.53 28.58
N GLN A 156 12.07 -15.29 28.15
CA GLN A 156 11.70 -14.10 28.91
C GLN A 156 10.18 -13.99 29.10
N ASN A 157 9.41 -14.36 28.10
CA ASN A 157 7.96 -14.31 28.13
C ASN A 157 7.30 -15.59 28.66
N ASN A 158 8.08 -16.59 29.11
CA ASN A 158 7.61 -17.90 29.52
C ASN A 158 6.76 -18.61 28.45
N TRP A 159 7.14 -18.45 27.18
CA TRP A 159 6.53 -19.20 26.09
C TRP A 159 7.24 -20.53 25.90
N GLU A 160 6.50 -21.57 25.66
CA GLU A 160 7.04 -22.90 25.38
C GLU A 160 7.62 -22.94 23.95
N LEU A 161 8.72 -23.69 23.78
CA LEU A 161 9.37 -23.84 22.45
C LEU A 161 8.57 -24.76 21.52
N GLY A 162 7.66 -25.53 22.07
CA GLY A 162 6.95 -26.60 21.36
C GLY A 162 7.76 -27.90 21.25
N GLU A 163 7.15 -28.89 20.67
CA GLU A 163 7.83 -30.15 20.32
C GLU A 163 8.69 -29.88 19.08
N ASP A 164 9.96 -30.27 19.09
CA ASP A 164 10.90 -29.97 17.99
C ASP A 164 11.09 -28.46 17.63
N ASP A 165 11.00 -27.59 18.63
CA ASP A 165 11.17 -26.13 18.48
C ASP A 165 10.15 -25.47 17.53
N GLU A 166 9.00 -26.07 17.26
CA GLU A 166 8.01 -25.58 16.29
C GLU A 166 7.50 -24.16 16.60
N GLU A 167 7.24 -23.87 17.89
CA GLU A 167 6.80 -22.53 18.33
C GLU A 167 7.91 -21.48 18.17
N LEU A 168 9.18 -21.88 18.32
CA LEU A 168 10.31 -21.00 18.02
C LEU A 168 10.38 -20.65 16.54
N PHE A 169 10.15 -21.62 15.66
CA PHE A 169 10.11 -21.36 14.22
C PHE A 169 8.92 -20.50 13.82
N GLU A 170 7.76 -20.69 14.44
CA GLU A 170 6.61 -19.80 14.23
C GLU A 170 6.92 -18.35 14.63
N LEU A 171 7.57 -18.14 15.78
CA LEU A 171 8.01 -16.82 16.18
C LEU A 171 9.04 -16.24 15.19
N ALA A 172 10.01 -17.04 14.74
CA ALA A 172 11.06 -16.58 13.84
C ALA A 172 10.53 -16.22 12.45
N MET A 173 9.57 -16.99 11.94
CA MET A 173 8.97 -16.76 10.61
C MET A 173 7.92 -15.67 10.60
N HIS A 174 7.17 -15.51 11.71
CA HIS A 174 6.02 -14.60 11.81
C HIS A 174 6.01 -13.82 13.13
N PRO A 175 7.05 -13.04 13.44
CA PRO A 175 7.26 -12.48 14.78
C PRO A 175 6.10 -11.58 15.26
N GLU A 176 5.56 -10.72 14.40
CA GLU A 176 4.46 -9.82 14.77
C GLU A 176 3.15 -10.60 15.02
N GLN A 177 2.83 -11.52 14.13
CA GLN A 177 1.63 -12.35 14.22
C GLN A 177 1.69 -13.25 15.45
N TYR A 178 2.86 -13.84 15.72
CA TYR A 178 3.06 -14.69 16.88
C TYR A 178 2.91 -13.92 18.19
N ARG A 179 3.53 -12.74 18.31
CA ARG A 179 3.37 -11.86 19.47
C ARG A 179 1.91 -11.42 19.67
N ALA A 180 1.23 -11.05 18.58
CA ALA A 180 -0.19 -10.70 18.61
C ALA A 180 -1.07 -11.89 19.05
N TYR A 181 -0.74 -13.09 18.63
CA TYR A 181 -1.41 -14.32 19.06
C TYR A 181 -1.18 -14.58 20.55
N LYS A 182 0.07 -14.60 21.00
CA LYS A 182 0.42 -14.88 22.41
C LYS A 182 -0.11 -13.82 23.39
N SER A 183 -0.20 -12.55 22.98
CA SER A 183 -0.80 -11.48 23.78
C SER A 183 -2.33 -11.50 23.81
N GLY A 184 -2.97 -12.32 22.98
CA GLY A 184 -4.42 -12.37 22.82
C GLY A 184 -4.99 -11.25 21.93
N LYS A 185 -4.16 -10.32 21.45
CA LYS A 185 -4.57 -9.22 20.57
C LYS A 185 -5.19 -9.76 19.26
N ALA A 186 -4.54 -10.72 18.62
CA ALA A 186 -5.04 -11.31 17.38
C ALA A 186 -6.45 -11.89 17.53
N LYS A 187 -6.72 -12.54 18.68
CA LYS A 187 -8.06 -13.07 18.99
C LYS A 187 -9.09 -11.97 19.20
N ALA A 188 -8.73 -10.94 19.96
CA ALA A 188 -9.62 -9.80 20.22
C ALA A 188 -9.96 -9.05 18.92
N ASP A 189 -8.97 -8.80 18.06
CA ASP A 189 -9.15 -8.15 16.77
C ASP A 189 -10.02 -8.98 15.83
N PHE A 190 -9.81 -10.31 15.80
CA PHE A 190 -10.64 -11.23 15.02
C PHE A 190 -12.10 -11.26 15.50
N GLU A 191 -12.32 -11.33 16.81
CA GLU A 191 -13.67 -11.32 17.39
C GLU A 191 -14.40 -10.01 17.10
N LYS A 192 -13.69 -8.88 17.14
CA LYS A 192 -14.22 -7.56 16.76
C LYS A 192 -14.61 -7.51 15.28
N ASP A 193 -13.72 -7.92 14.38
CA ASP A 193 -14.00 -7.97 12.93
C ASP A 193 -15.18 -8.90 12.61
N LEU A 194 -15.23 -10.07 13.28
CA LEU A 194 -16.34 -11.01 13.12
C LEU A 194 -17.68 -10.41 13.59
N ALA A 195 -17.68 -9.65 14.68
CA ALA A 195 -18.87 -8.96 15.17
C ALA A 195 -19.32 -7.87 14.17
N GLU A 196 -18.39 -7.10 13.64
CA GLU A 196 -18.67 -6.07 12.63
C GLU A 196 -19.22 -6.68 11.32
N ARG A 197 -18.63 -7.76 10.83
CA ARG A 197 -19.13 -8.49 9.65
C ARG A 197 -20.52 -9.07 9.88
N LYS A 198 -20.78 -9.62 11.07
CA LYS A 198 -22.11 -10.09 11.42
C LYS A 198 -23.13 -8.94 11.53
N ALA A 199 -22.73 -7.82 12.10
CA ALA A 199 -23.58 -6.62 12.17
C ALA A 199 -23.90 -6.09 10.76
N LYS A 200 -22.89 -5.98 9.86
CA LYS A 200 -23.10 -5.58 8.45
C LYS A 200 -23.99 -6.58 7.68
N LYS A 201 -23.83 -7.88 7.93
CA LYS A 201 -24.65 -8.92 7.27
C LYS A 201 -26.08 -8.94 7.78
N ASN A 202 -26.30 -8.62 9.08
CA ASN A 202 -27.61 -8.59 9.73
C ASN A 202 -28.25 -7.18 9.68
N ALA A 203 -27.48 -6.15 9.29
CA ALA A 203 -28.10 -4.88 8.93
C ALA A 203 -29.08 -5.17 7.80
N PRO A 204 -30.38 -4.79 7.92
CA PRO A 204 -31.31 -4.90 6.81
C PRO A 204 -30.61 -4.22 5.64
N ALA A 205 -30.51 -4.92 4.49
CA ALA A 205 -30.03 -4.31 3.28
C ALA A 205 -30.79 -3.01 3.13
N ALA A 206 -30.15 -1.89 3.46
CA ALA A 206 -30.66 -0.60 3.07
C ALA A 206 -30.63 -0.69 1.53
N SER A 207 -31.74 -1.15 0.95
CA SER A 207 -32.00 -0.82 -0.42
C SER A 207 -31.85 0.70 -0.42
N GLU A 208 -30.85 1.21 -1.10
CA GLU A 208 -30.77 2.62 -1.41
C GLU A 208 -32.00 2.97 -2.23
N MET A 209 -33.11 3.11 -1.54
CA MET A 209 -34.32 3.59 -2.18
C MET A 209 -34.01 5.03 -2.58
N PRO A 210 -34.07 5.34 -3.87
CA PRO A 210 -33.66 6.65 -4.36
C PRO A 210 -34.49 7.72 -3.64
N LYS A 211 -33.86 8.55 -2.87
CA LYS A 211 -34.49 9.70 -2.19
C LYS A 211 -34.94 10.76 -3.19
N GLN A 212 -34.49 10.66 -4.42
CA GLN A 212 -34.83 11.57 -5.52
C GLN A 212 -34.97 10.80 -6.84
N ILE A 213 -36.07 10.98 -7.53
CA ILE A 213 -36.26 10.45 -8.89
C ILE A 213 -36.64 11.59 -9.86
N LYS A 214 -36.14 11.50 -11.07
CA LYS A 214 -36.56 12.40 -12.16
C LYS A 214 -37.64 11.72 -12.98
N VAL A 215 -38.81 12.32 -12.99
CA VAL A 215 -39.96 11.82 -13.78
C VAL A 215 -40.20 12.79 -14.91
N SER A 216 -40.21 12.30 -16.14
CA SER A 216 -40.58 13.11 -17.33
C SER A 216 -41.98 12.78 -17.76
N VAL A 217 -42.85 13.79 -17.80
CA VAL A 217 -44.26 13.69 -18.27
C VAL A 217 -44.47 14.73 -19.35
N ASN A 218 -44.87 14.31 -20.53
CA ASN A 218 -45.15 15.21 -21.68
C ASN A 218 -43.98 16.16 -22.03
N GLY A 219 -42.75 15.69 -21.90
CA GLY A 219 -41.56 16.49 -22.22
C GLY A 219 -41.11 17.46 -21.11
N GLN A 220 -41.84 17.54 -20.01
CA GLN A 220 -41.40 18.28 -18.79
C GLN A 220 -40.82 17.30 -17.75
N THR A 221 -39.64 17.65 -17.20
CA THR A 221 -38.97 16.84 -16.20
C THR A 221 -39.24 17.41 -14.81
N TYR A 222 -39.75 16.56 -13.93
CA TYR A 222 -40.03 16.85 -12.53
C TYR A 222 -39.02 16.12 -11.63
N GLU A 223 -38.44 16.80 -10.66
CA GLU A 223 -37.66 16.19 -9.59
C GLU A 223 -38.62 15.87 -8.44
N VAL A 224 -38.79 14.58 -8.15
CA VAL A 224 -39.65 14.12 -7.05
C VAL A 224 -38.79 13.64 -5.92
N ASN A 225 -38.89 14.31 -4.75
CA ASN A 225 -38.27 13.87 -3.51
C ASN A 225 -39.20 12.82 -2.86
N ILE A 226 -38.66 11.64 -2.57
CA ILE A 226 -39.39 10.55 -1.93
C ILE A 226 -39.04 10.52 -0.45
N ALA A 227 -40.03 10.78 0.42
CA ALA A 227 -39.93 10.55 1.86
C ALA A 227 -40.52 9.18 2.18
N TYR A 228 -39.71 8.30 2.74
CA TYR A 228 -40.17 7.00 3.26
C TYR A 228 -40.54 7.20 4.73
N GLY A 229 -41.82 6.93 5.07
CA GLY A 229 -42.43 7.26 6.35
C GLY A 229 -41.58 7.00 7.60
N ASN A 230 -41.60 7.97 8.51
CA ASN A 230 -40.91 8.16 9.76
C ASN A 230 -39.59 8.95 9.74
N ASP A 231 -39.30 9.71 8.70
CA ASP A 231 -38.25 10.74 8.81
C ASP A 231 -38.79 11.94 9.58
N ALA A 232 -38.74 11.86 10.94
CA ALA A 232 -38.60 13.08 11.74
C ALA A 232 -37.25 13.72 11.34
N PRO A 233 -37.15 15.08 11.23
CA PRO A 233 -35.92 15.73 10.84
C PRO A 233 -34.80 15.28 11.79
N ALA A 234 -33.86 14.50 11.28
CA ALA A 234 -32.68 14.09 12.00
C ALA A 234 -31.95 15.35 12.41
N ALA A 235 -31.77 15.51 13.73
CA ALA A 235 -30.86 16.50 14.25
C ALA A 235 -29.54 16.37 13.51
N THR A 236 -29.07 17.46 12.93
CA THR A 236 -27.75 17.58 12.32
C THR A 236 -26.74 16.92 13.24
N PRO A 237 -25.94 15.96 12.76
CA PRO A 237 -24.83 15.47 13.55
C PRO A 237 -23.96 16.68 13.84
N VAL A 238 -23.77 16.95 15.12
CA VAL A 238 -22.78 17.93 15.57
C VAL A 238 -21.46 17.35 15.09
N SER A 239 -20.91 17.96 14.06
CA SER A 239 -19.54 17.71 13.63
C SER A 239 -18.67 17.79 14.88
N ALA A 240 -17.98 16.72 15.21
CA ALA A 240 -16.92 16.79 16.20
C ALA A 240 -16.01 17.95 15.77
N ALA A 241 -15.81 18.90 16.67
CA ALA A 241 -14.98 20.05 16.42
C ALA A 241 -13.61 19.56 15.91
N PRO A 242 -13.08 20.14 14.84
CA PRO A 242 -11.73 19.82 14.40
C PRO A 242 -10.79 20.13 15.57
N VAL A 243 -10.00 19.15 15.95
CA VAL A 243 -8.84 19.36 16.82
C VAL A 243 -8.06 20.49 16.18
N ALA A 244 -7.69 21.51 16.96
CA ALA A 244 -7.06 22.73 16.50
C ALA A 244 -5.93 22.40 15.50
N ALA A 245 -6.13 22.84 14.27
CA ALA A 245 -5.17 22.68 13.21
C ALA A 245 -3.91 23.49 13.57
N GLY A 246 -2.81 22.79 13.88
CA GLY A 246 -1.49 23.41 13.97
C GLY A 246 -1.20 24.15 12.66
N GLU A 247 -0.55 25.30 12.71
CA GLU A 247 -0.07 26.02 11.54
C GLU A 247 0.98 25.14 10.83
N GLY A 248 0.72 24.76 9.58
CA GLY A 248 1.61 23.92 8.75
C GLY A 248 0.93 23.48 7.47
N SER A 249 1.73 23.03 6.49
CA SER A 249 1.23 22.44 5.25
C SER A 249 0.83 20.98 5.48
N ASP A 250 -0.28 20.55 4.88
CA ASP A 250 -0.70 19.15 4.94
C ASP A 250 0.23 18.29 4.09
N LEU A 251 0.76 17.24 4.68
CA LEU A 251 1.37 16.13 3.98
C LEU A 251 0.26 15.16 3.60
N LEU A 252 0.06 14.96 2.30
CA LEU A 252 -1.01 14.12 1.77
C LEU A 252 -0.48 12.72 1.45
N ALA A 253 -1.34 11.72 1.57
CA ALA A 253 -1.04 10.36 1.16
C ALA A 253 -0.86 10.29 -0.38
N PRO A 254 0.29 9.85 -0.90
CA PRO A 254 0.51 9.79 -2.35
C PRO A 254 -0.17 8.60 -3.02
N LEU A 255 -0.72 7.68 -2.24
CA LEU A 255 -1.42 6.47 -2.70
C LEU A 255 -2.34 5.94 -1.59
N GLU A 256 -3.35 5.17 -2.00
CA GLU A 256 -4.22 4.42 -1.10
C GLU A 256 -3.48 3.26 -0.46
N GLY A 257 -3.69 3.04 0.86
CA GLY A 257 -3.09 1.92 1.60
C GLY A 257 -3.32 2.01 3.10
N LYS A 258 -2.52 1.28 3.87
CA LYS A 258 -2.51 1.38 5.32
C LYS A 258 -1.36 2.24 5.79
N PHE A 259 -1.65 3.20 6.64
CA PHE A 259 -0.67 4.10 7.23
C PHE A 259 0.09 3.43 8.38
N TYR A 260 1.41 3.63 8.45
CA TYR A 260 2.26 3.19 9.55
C TYR A 260 3.33 4.24 9.85
N LEU A 261 3.61 4.49 11.13
CA LEU A 261 4.70 5.37 11.56
C LEU A 261 6.07 4.71 11.45
N THR A 262 6.12 3.38 11.56
CA THR A 262 7.33 2.58 11.46
C THR A 262 7.05 1.34 10.61
N LYS A 263 8.05 0.85 9.90
CA LYS A 263 7.96 -0.36 9.11
C LYS A 263 8.13 -1.61 9.98
N ASP A 264 8.88 -1.49 11.09
CA ASP A 264 9.12 -2.55 12.06
C ASP A 264 9.43 -1.97 13.46
N ASN A 265 9.63 -2.85 14.44
CA ASN A 265 9.89 -2.45 15.83
C ASN A 265 11.31 -1.91 16.09
N SER A 266 12.20 -1.92 15.11
CA SER A 266 13.57 -1.38 15.24
C SER A 266 13.61 0.13 15.00
N GLU A 267 12.59 0.67 14.33
CA GLU A 267 12.50 2.10 14.02
C GLU A 267 11.83 2.87 15.15
N THR A 268 12.31 4.08 15.39
CA THR A 268 11.65 5.00 16.33
C THR A 268 10.58 5.80 15.61
N PRO A 269 9.30 5.70 16.05
CA PRO A 269 8.21 6.45 15.40
C PRO A 269 8.42 7.95 15.56
N LYS A 270 8.17 8.70 14.50
CA LYS A 270 8.11 10.15 14.54
C LYS A 270 6.96 10.62 15.43
N LYS A 271 7.13 11.79 16.06
CA LYS A 271 6.15 12.39 16.99
C LYS A 271 5.90 13.85 16.64
N ASP A 272 4.81 14.38 17.14
CA ASP A 272 4.53 15.81 17.10
C ASP A 272 5.67 16.57 17.81
N GLY A 273 6.20 17.58 17.14
CA GLY A 273 7.33 18.38 17.59
C GLY A 273 8.71 17.92 17.07
N ASP A 274 8.80 16.78 16.38
CA ASP A 274 10.07 16.31 15.83
C ASP A 274 10.52 17.18 14.64
N ALA A 275 11.79 17.60 14.68
CA ALA A 275 12.42 18.25 13.53
C ALA A 275 12.82 17.20 12.49
N VAL A 276 12.60 17.53 11.22
CA VAL A 276 12.91 16.67 10.07
C VAL A 276 13.70 17.44 9.03
N GLN A 277 14.55 16.74 8.29
CA GLN A 277 15.30 17.26 7.17
C GLN A 277 14.69 16.76 5.86
N GLU A 278 14.99 17.43 4.74
CA GLU A 278 14.64 16.95 3.41
C GLU A 278 15.18 15.52 3.19
N GLY A 279 14.33 14.63 2.71
CA GLY A 279 14.63 13.21 2.52
C GLY A 279 14.40 12.30 3.73
N ASP A 280 14.18 12.84 4.93
CA ASP A 280 13.86 12.02 6.12
C ASP A 280 12.58 11.23 5.91
N VAL A 281 12.58 9.97 6.34
CA VAL A 281 11.36 9.15 6.35
C VAL A 281 10.44 9.64 7.47
N LEU A 282 9.22 9.98 7.12
CA LEU A 282 8.19 10.47 8.02
C LEU A 282 7.25 9.36 8.49
N CYS A 283 6.84 8.54 7.56
CA CYS A 283 5.91 7.44 7.77
C CYS A 283 5.97 6.47 6.58
N TYR A 284 5.17 5.42 6.64
CA TYR A 284 5.03 4.43 5.57
C TYR A 284 3.56 4.26 5.20
N ILE A 285 3.31 3.98 3.92
CA ILE A 285 2.01 3.49 3.45
C ILE A 285 2.23 2.09 2.89
N GLU A 286 1.61 1.09 3.52
CA GLU A 286 1.58 -0.27 3.01
C GLU A 286 0.52 -0.36 1.91
N ALA A 287 0.99 -0.50 0.68
CA ALA A 287 0.16 -0.77 -0.48
C ALA A 287 0.71 -2.00 -1.22
N MET A 288 -0.17 -2.89 -1.69
CA MET A 288 0.23 -4.11 -2.41
C MET A 288 1.24 -4.98 -1.64
N LYS A 289 1.11 -5.06 -0.30
CA LYS A 289 2.03 -5.77 0.60
C LYS A 289 3.47 -5.24 0.56
N THR A 290 3.62 -3.98 0.24
CA THR A 290 4.91 -3.29 0.16
C THR A 290 4.82 -1.99 0.95
N PHE A 291 5.78 -1.76 1.84
CA PHE A 291 5.91 -0.50 2.57
C PHE A 291 6.55 0.56 1.68
N ASN A 292 5.83 1.62 1.41
CA ASN A 292 6.30 2.77 0.66
C ASN A 292 6.64 3.88 1.64
N ALA A 293 7.92 4.23 1.73
CA ALA A 293 8.39 5.29 2.62
C ALA A 293 7.94 6.66 2.09
N ILE A 294 7.27 7.42 2.93
CA ILE A 294 6.90 8.80 2.68
C ILE A 294 7.96 9.69 3.31
N ARG A 295 8.59 10.51 2.50
CA ARG A 295 9.74 11.34 2.90
C ARG A 295 9.37 12.81 2.93
N ALA A 296 10.09 13.56 3.76
CA ALA A 296 9.96 15.02 3.80
C ALA A 296 10.51 15.64 2.51
N ASP A 297 9.70 16.46 1.86
CA ASP A 297 10.10 17.24 0.66
C ASP A 297 11.00 18.43 1.01
N LYS A 298 11.01 18.83 2.26
CA LYS A 298 11.80 19.97 2.80
C LYS A 298 12.04 19.77 4.29
N ALA A 299 13.05 20.48 4.81
CA ALA A 299 13.27 20.55 6.25
C ALA A 299 12.11 21.27 6.94
N GLY A 300 11.72 20.82 8.14
CA GLY A 300 10.60 21.38 8.89
C GLY A 300 10.41 20.73 10.24
N THR A 301 9.25 20.95 10.84
CA THR A 301 8.85 20.31 12.10
C THR A 301 7.48 19.66 11.93
N ILE A 302 7.31 18.46 12.45
CA ILE A 302 6.02 17.77 12.47
C ILE A 302 5.13 18.48 13.49
N THR A 303 4.05 19.10 13.03
CA THR A 303 3.13 19.82 13.92
C THR A 303 1.93 18.98 14.35
N ALA A 304 1.54 18.00 13.56
CA ALA A 304 0.51 17.02 13.93
C ALA A 304 0.60 15.77 13.08
N ILE A 305 0.37 14.61 13.68
CA ILE A 305 0.15 13.33 13.01
C ILE A 305 -1.36 13.09 12.98
N LEU A 306 -1.95 12.96 11.79
CA LEU A 306 -3.39 12.95 11.59
C LEU A 306 -3.98 11.53 11.43
N ALA A 307 -3.13 10.53 11.14
CA ALA A 307 -3.52 9.13 10.98
C ALA A 307 -2.81 8.25 12.01
N ASN A 308 -3.44 7.15 12.44
CA ASN A 308 -2.86 6.18 13.35
C ASN A 308 -2.29 4.97 12.57
N SER A 309 -1.25 4.35 13.11
CA SER A 309 -0.70 3.11 12.51
C SER A 309 -1.75 2.02 12.39
N GLY A 310 -1.96 1.54 11.15
CA GLY A 310 -2.98 0.56 10.78
C GLY A 310 -4.26 1.18 10.18
N ASP A 311 -4.42 2.50 10.21
CA ASP A 311 -5.55 3.18 9.57
C ASP A 311 -5.46 3.04 8.05
N SER A 312 -6.60 2.84 7.39
CA SER A 312 -6.69 2.92 5.94
C SER A 312 -6.78 4.37 5.51
N VAL A 313 -5.90 4.78 4.61
CA VAL A 313 -5.88 6.12 4.02
C VAL A 313 -6.14 6.02 2.53
N GLU A 314 -6.89 6.98 1.99
CA GLU A 314 -7.07 7.16 0.56
C GLU A 314 -5.99 8.11 0.02
N GLU A 315 -5.80 8.10 -1.30
CA GLU A 315 -4.91 9.08 -1.95
C GLU A 315 -5.44 10.51 -1.70
N ASP A 316 -4.53 11.44 -1.46
CA ASP A 316 -4.78 12.83 -1.06
C ASP A 316 -5.38 13.01 0.36
N ASP A 317 -5.50 11.95 1.15
CA ASP A 317 -5.88 12.12 2.56
C ASP A 317 -4.74 12.83 3.33
N PRO A 318 -5.05 13.79 4.19
CA PRO A 318 -4.04 14.43 5.03
C PRO A 318 -3.59 13.47 6.13
N ILE A 319 -2.32 13.07 6.09
CA ILE A 319 -1.74 12.10 7.04
C ILE A 319 -0.87 12.74 8.12
N MET A 320 -0.33 13.92 7.84
CA MET A 320 0.57 14.62 8.76
C MET A 320 0.59 16.12 8.42
N LYS A 321 1.01 16.98 9.36
CA LYS A 321 1.25 18.41 9.12
C LYS A 321 2.69 18.76 9.39
N LEU A 322 3.28 19.58 8.50
CA LEU A 322 4.65 20.07 8.57
C LEU A 322 4.68 21.61 8.53
N ALA A 323 5.46 22.21 9.42
CA ALA A 323 5.70 23.65 9.47
C ALA A 323 7.18 23.98 9.24
#